data_c64e8d1ff2e788452187a175dc8f7e95
#
_entry.id   c64e8d1ff2e788452187a175dc8f7e95
#
_cell.length_a   1.000
_cell.length_b   1.000
_cell.length_c   1.000
_cell.angle_alpha   90.00
_cell.angle_beta   90.00
_cell.angle_gamma   90.00
#
_symmetry.space_group_name_H-M   'P 1'
#
loop_
_entity.id
_entity.type
_entity.pdbx_description
1 polymer ?
#
loop_
_entity_poly.entity_id
_entity_poly.type
_entity_poly.pdbx_seq_one_letter_code
_entity_poly.pdbx_strand_id
1 'polypeptide(L)'
;MNLFPERNPKLAWREIDGEAVIISPEDSHVHELNETASLIWTSADGRHSVDDIAGVMAAKYNVPLPVAKADACELIETLSAKGLLLSKQREVQAGA
;
A
#
# COMPACT_ATOMS: atom_id res chain seq x y z
N MET A 1 15.47 7.76 -4.35
CA MET A 1 14.99 7.38 -3.01
C MET A 1 13.75 6.52 -3.18
N ASN A 2 13.85 5.28 -2.77
CA ASN A 2 12.75 4.33 -2.96
C ASN A 2 11.97 4.16 -1.67
N LEU A 3 10.65 4.35 -1.77
CA LEU A 3 9.75 4.10 -0.66
C LEU A 3 9.20 2.68 -0.77
N PHE A 4 9.20 1.98 0.34
CA PHE A 4 8.70 0.61 0.45
C PHE A 4 7.57 0.61 1.46
N PRO A 5 6.33 0.73 0.98
CA PRO A 5 5.18 0.74 1.90
C PRO A 5 5.05 -0.60 2.62
N GLU A 6 4.67 -0.51 3.88
CA GLU A 6 4.47 -1.69 4.72
C GLU A 6 3.20 -1.52 5.52
N ARG A 7 2.43 -2.59 5.61
CA ARG A 7 1.24 -2.57 6.47
C ARG A 7 1.68 -2.37 7.92
N ASN A 8 0.94 -1.53 8.64
CA ASN A 8 1.21 -1.33 10.06
C ASN A 8 0.97 -2.65 10.80
N PRO A 9 2.01 -3.25 11.39
CA PRO A 9 1.89 -4.58 12.00
C PRO A 9 1.02 -4.63 13.24
N LYS A 10 0.65 -3.49 13.78
CA LYS A 10 -0.24 -3.42 14.95
C LYS A 10 -1.70 -3.61 14.58
N LEU A 11 -2.02 -3.59 13.29
CA LEU A 11 -3.40 -3.68 12.83
C LEU A 11 -3.74 -5.11 12.47
N ALA A 12 -4.95 -5.51 12.81
CA ALA A 12 -5.52 -6.77 12.34
C ALA A 12 -6.27 -6.50 11.04
N TRP A 13 -6.29 -7.47 10.13
CA TRP A 13 -7.02 -7.30 8.89
C TRP A 13 -7.36 -8.65 8.29
N ARG A 14 -8.34 -8.64 7.42
CA ARG A 14 -8.71 -9.81 6.61
C ARG A 14 -9.25 -9.35 5.26
N GLU A 15 -9.23 -10.25 4.32
CA GLU A 15 -9.78 -10.00 3.00
C GLU A 15 -11.15 -10.66 2.89
N ILE A 16 -12.14 -9.90 2.44
CA ILE A 16 -13.50 -10.37 2.26
C ILE A 16 -13.90 -9.97 0.84
N ASP A 17 -14.17 -10.96 -0.01
CA ASP A 17 -14.56 -10.75 -1.41
C ASP A 17 -13.59 -9.83 -2.17
N GLY A 18 -12.31 -10.00 -1.94
CA GLY A 18 -11.28 -9.22 -2.63
C GLY A 18 -11.03 -7.85 -2.05
N GLU A 19 -11.72 -7.48 -0.98
CA GLU A 19 -11.54 -6.18 -0.32
C GLU A 19 -11.02 -6.36 1.10
N ALA A 20 -10.02 -5.56 1.45
CA ALA A 20 -9.41 -5.63 2.77
C ALA A 20 -10.24 -4.88 3.80
N VAL A 21 -10.43 -5.51 4.94
CA VAL A 21 -11.07 -4.90 6.11
C VAL A 21 -10.02 -4.84 7.21
N ILE A 22 -9.74 -3.65 7.69
CA ILE A 22 -8.67 -3.41 8.66
C ILE A 22 -9.29 -2.93 9.97
N ILE A 23 -8.84 -3.51 11.06
CA ILE A 23 -9.35 -3.17 12.38
C ILE A 23 -8.21 -2.57 13.19
N SER A 24 -8.43 -1.35 13.67
CA SER A 24 -7.50 -0.69 14.58
C SER A 24 -7.87 -1.08 16.01
N PRO A 25 -7.03 -1.82 16.73
CA PRO A 25 -7.37 -2.28 18.07
C PRO A 25 -7.46 -1.17 19.11
N GLU A 26 -6.77 -0.05 18.88
CA GLU A 26 -6.72 1.02 19.87
C GLU A 26 -8.04 1.78 19.99
N ASP A 27 -8.69 2.04 18.86
CA ASP A 27 -9.92 2.82 18.82
C ASP A 27 -11.11 2.04 18.27
N SER A 28 -10.93 0.75 18.03
CA SER A 28 -11.95 -0.14 17.45
C SER A 28 -12.47 0.37 16.10
N HIS A 29 -11.66 1.14 15.40
CA HIS A 29 -12.05 1.69 14.12
C HIS A 29 -11.90 0.64 13.03
N VAL A 30 -12.92 0.53 12.18
CA VAL A 30 -12.92 -0.40 11.06
C VAL A 30 -12.76 0.38 9.77
N HIS A 31 -11.76 -0.01 8.96
CA HIS A 31 -11.50 0.59 7.66
C HIS A 31 -11.80 -0.43 6.58
N GLU A 32 -12.74 -0.11 5.71
CA GLU A 32 -13.05 -0.95 4.55
C GLU A 32 -12.41 -0.33 3.32
N LEU A 33 -11.52 -1.08 2.67
CA LEU A 33 -10.84 -0.60 1.47
C LEU A 33 -11.53 -1.14 0.23
N ASN A 34 -11.63 -0.27 -0.79
CA ASN A 34 -12.14 -0.73 -2.08
C ASN A 34 -11.10 -1.62 -2.77
N GLU A 35 -11.44 -2.15 -3.94
CA GLU A 35 -10.59 -3.11 -4.65
C GLU A 35 -9.20 -2.54 -4.93
N THR A 36 -9.10 -1.31 -5.40
CA THR A 36 -7.82 -0.69 -5.75
C THR A 36 -6.96 -0.46 -4.51
N ALA A 37 -7.55 0.10 -3.46
CA ALA A 37 -6.83 0.31 -2.21
C ALA A 37 -6.44 -1.02 -1.56
N SER A 38 -7.27 -2.04 -1.70
CA SER A 38 -6.96 -3.37 -1.19
C SER A 38 -5.76 -4.00 -1.91
N LEU A 39 -5.65 -3.78 -3.21
CA LEU A 39 -4.48 -4.26 -3.95
C LEU A 39 -3.20 -3.63 -3.43
N ILE A 40 -3.22 -2.33 -3.18
CA ILE A 40 -2.08 -1.64 -2.59
C ILE A 40 -1.79 -2.19 -1.20
N TRP A 41 -2.81 -2.37 -0.38
CA TRP A 41 -2.68 -2.91 0.95
C TRP A 41 -2.00 -4.28 0.97
N THR A 42 -2.46 -5.20 0.11
CA THR A 42 -1.90 -6.55 0.07
C THR A 42 -0.49 -6.58 -0.50
N SER A 43 -0.15 -5.60 -1.34
CA SER A 43 1.18 -5.49 -1.93
C SER A 43 2.18 -4.78 -1.00
N ALA A 44 1.69 -4.14 0.06
CA ALA A 44 2.52 -3.33 0.96
C ALA A 44 3.14 -4.21 2.05
N ASP A 45 4.16 -4.96 1.67
CA ASP A 45 4.85 -5.90 2.55
C ASP A 45 6.24 -5.41 2.99
N GLY A 46 6.59 -4.17 2.65
CA GLY A 46 7.90 -3.63 2.96
C GLY A 46 8.99 -4.08 2.00
N ARG A 47 8.66 -4.93 1.03
CA ARG A 47 9.61 -5.48 0.05
C ARG A 47 9.37 -4.97 -1.37
N HIS A 48 8.19 -4.43 -1.63
CA HIS A 48 7.83 -3.89 -2.93
C HIS A 48 7.87 -2.38 -2.85
N SER A 49 8.55 -1.77 -3.82
CA SER A 49 8.59 -0.31 -3.91
C SER A 49 7.26 0.23 -4.43
N VAL A 50 7.08 1.55 -4.36
CA VAL A 50 5.94 2.21 -4.97
C VAL A 50 5.89 1.91 -6.46
N ASP A 51 7.05 1.89 -7.12
CA ASP A 51 7.12 1.56 -8.55
C ASP A 51 6.67 0.13 -8.84
N ASP A 52 7.06 -0.82 -7.97
CA ASP A 52 6.62 -2.21 -8.12
C ASP A 52 5.10 -2.32 -8.00
N ILE A 53 4.53 -1.65 -7.02
CA ILE A 53 3.08 -1.65 -6.79
C ILE A 53 2.35 -1.00 -7.98
N ALA A 54 2.90 0.10 -8.48
CA ALA A 54 2.33 0.77 -9.66
C ALA A 54 2.36 -0.15 -10.88
N GLY A 55 3.42 -0.95 -11.03
CA GLY A 55 3.52 -1.93 -12.11
C GLY A 55 2.42 -2.98 -12.04
N VAL A 56 2.13 -3.46 -10.84
CA VAL A 56 1.05 -4.45 -10.64
C VAL A 56 -0.31 -3.81 -10.98
N MET A 57 -0.52 -2.58 -10.55
CA MET A 57 -1.76 -1.85 -10.85
C MET A 57 -1.93 -1.62 -12.35
N ALA A 58 -0.86 -1.20 -13.02
CA ALA A 58 -0.89 -0.95 -14.46
C ALA A 58 -1.29 -2.21 -15.23
N ALA A 59 -0.73 -3.34 -14.84
CA ALA A 59 -1.03 -4.62 -15.49
C ALA A 59 -2.46 -5.07 -15.21
N LYS A 60 -2.91 -4.93 -13.97
CA LYS A 60 -4.24 -5.39 -13.57
C LYS A 60 -5.36 -4.57 -14.20
N TYR A 61 -5.19 -3.26 -14.23
CA TYR A 61 -6.23 -2.35 -14.71
C TYR A 61 -6.02 -1.89 -16.13
N ASN A 62 -4.96 -2.36 -16.77
CA ASN A 62 -4.64 -2.04 -18.17
C ASN A 62 -4.59 -0.52 -18.39
N VAL A 63 -3.85 0.17 -17.53
CA VAL A 63 -3.63 1.61 -17.63
C VAL A 63 -2.15 1.90 -17.82
N PRO A 64 -1.80 3.06 -18.39
CA PRO A 64 -0.38 3.44 -18.54
C PRO A 64 0.31 3.51 -17.18
N LEU A 65 1.57 3.11 -17.15
CA LEU A 65 2.34 3.12 -15.90
C LEU A 65 2.37 4.49 -15.20
N PRO A 66 2.54 5.62 -15.90
CA PRO A 66 2.50 6.92 -15.22
C PRO A 66 1.19 7.21 -14.50
N VAL A 67 0.08 6.77 -15.08
CA VAL A 67 -1.24 6.92 -14.45
C VAL A 67 -1.33 6.05 -13.20
N ALA A 68 -0.92 4.79 -13.32
CA ALA A 68 -0.93 3.87 -12.19
C ALA A 68 -0.03 4.38 -11.06
N LYS A 69 1.12 4.93 -11.40
CA LYS A 69 2.05 5.46 -10.41
C LYS A 69 1.48 6.64 -9.66
N ALA A 70 0.82 7.57 -10.35
CA ALA A 70 0.18 8.71 -9.71
C ALA A 70 -0.92 8.26 -8.77
N ASP A 71 -1.74 7.31 -9.20
CA ASP A 71 -2.82 6.77 -8.37
C ASP A 71 -2.28 6.01 -7.16
N ALA A 72 -1.23 5.22 -7.36
CA ALA A 72 -0.62 4.48 -6.26
C ALA A 72 -0.04 5.44 -5.20
N CYS A 73 0.66 6.48 -5.63
CA CYS A 73 1.23 7.46 -4.72
C CYS A 73 0.14 8.16 -3.90
N GLU A 74 -0.94 8.55 -4.54
CA GLU A 74 -2.05 9.22 -3.86
C GLU A 74 -2.70 8.31 -2.82
N LEU A 75 -2.96 7.06 -3.18
CA LEU A 75 -3.57 6.11 -2.26
C LEU A 75 -2.65 5.75 -1.10
N ILE A 76 -1.36 5.58 -1.38
CA ILE A 76 -0.38 5.30 -0.34
C ILE A 76 -0.29 6.47 0.64
N GLU A 77 -0.30 7.70 0.15
CA GLU A 77 -0.30 8.88 1.01
C GLU A 77 -1.56 8.91 1.89
N THR A 78 -2.71 8.63 1.30
CA THR A 78 -3.97 8.61 2.03
C THR A 78 -3.96 7.56 3.14
N LEU A 79 -3.52 6.34 2.81
CA LEU A 79 -3.47 5.26 3.79
C LEU A 79 -2.42 5.53 4.87
N SER A 80 -1.31 6.14 4.49
CA SER A 80 -0.25 6.52 5.44
C SER A 80 -0.74 7.60 6.41
N ALA A 81 -1.49 8.58 5.91
CA ALA A 81 -2.05 9.64 6.74
C ALA A 81 -3.02 9.08 7.78
N LYS A 82 -3.67 7.97 7.47
CA LYS A 82 -4.56 7.29 8.41
C LYS A 82 -3.84 6.34 9.37
N GLY A 83 -2.52 6.24 9.25
CA GLY A 83 -1.73 5.34 10.08
C GLY A 83 -1.83 3.88 9.68
N LEU A 84 -2.41 3.58 8.53
CA LEU A 84 -2.58 2.20 8.07
C LEU A 84 -1.32 1.65 7.43
N LEU A 85 -0.59 2.49 6.70
CA LEU A 85 0.68 2.12 6.09
C LEU A 85 1.83 2.88 6.71
N LEU A 86 2.96 2.21 6.79
CA LEU A 86 4.23 2.82 7.15
C LEU A 86 5.08 2.83 5.89
N SER A 87 5.76 3.94 5.65
CA SER A 87 6.64 4.04 4.48
C SER A 87 8.07 3.87 4.94
N LYS A 88 8.70 2.78 4.51
CA LYS A 88 10.10 2.53 4.77
C LYS A 88 10.92 3.03 3.61
N GLN A 89 11.89 3.84 3.94
CA GLN A 89 12.84 4.35 2.99
C GLN A 89 14.04 3.41 2.98
N ARG A 90 14.26 2.73 1.87
CA ARG A 90 15.44 1.92 1.71
C ARG A 90 16.42 2.63 0.81
N GLU A 91 17.52 3.03 1.37
CA GLU A 91 18.60 3.53 0.56
C GLU A 91 19.34 2.35 -0.03
N VAL A 92 19.50 2.36 -1.34
CA VAL A 92 20.44 1.46 -1.96
C VAL A 92 21.82 2.05 -1.66
N GLN A 93 22.45 1.51 -0.65
CA GLN A 93 23.77 1.93 -0.23
C GLN A 93 24.80 1.28 -1.13
N ALA A 94 24.99 1.84 -2.30
CA ALA A 94 26.04 1.35 -3.16
C ALA A 94 27.36 1.55 -2.43
N GLY A 95 28.04 0.48 -2.15
CA GLY A 95 29.32 0.55 -1.49
C GLY A 95 29.26 0.73 0.01
N ALA A 96 28.09 0.70 0.59
CA ALA A 96 27.99 0.71 2.03
C ALA A 96 28.04 -0.72 2.55
#